data_70fca19f81445af399d71e43c05a023c
#
_entry.id   70fca19f81445af399d71e43c05a023c
#
_cell.length_a   1.000
_cell.length_b   1.000
_cell.length_c   1.000
_cell.angle_alpha   90.00
_cell.angle_beta   90.00
_cell.angle_gamma   90.00
#
_symmetry.space_group_name_H-M   'P 1'
#
loop_
_entity.id
_entity.type
_entity.pdbx_description
1 polymer ?
#
loop_
_entity_poly.entity_id
_entity_poly.type
_entity_poly.pdbx_seq_one_letter_code
_entity_poly.pdbx_strand_id
1 'polypeptide(L)'
;KQFKIASSDIKPLAEGLGACLATDAITVEGRKVGHMYREEPFFPEDSGWRFYSGTESQEYADDPANTTINDVNTIANYDPAIIPLLESPIGSAFARRGLFRKFVAVPFEADAEEGE
;
A
#
# COMPACT_ATOMS: atom_id res chain seq x y z
N LYS A 1 8.74 1.24 -16.41
CA LYS A 1 9.02 1.98 -15.18
C LYS A 1 10.31 1.49 -14.57
N GLN A 2 11.00 2.41 -13.94
CA GLN A 2 12.22 2.03 -13.23
C GLN A 2 11.97 2.15 -11.74
N PHE A 3 11.93 1.00 -11.06
CA PHE A 3 11.62 0.97 -9.64
C PHE A 3 12.82 1.39 -8.81
N LYS A 4 12.53 2.07 -7.69
CA LYS A 4 13.59 2.63 -6.85
C LYS A 4 14.45 1.56 -6.23
N ILE A 5 13.86 0.45 -5.78
CA ILE A 5 14.60 -0.69 -5.25
C ILE A 5 14.63 -1.76 -6.33
N ALA A 6 15.83 -2.17 -6.75
CA ALA A 6 15.97 -3.22 -7.74
C ALA A 6 15.48 -4.55 -7.16
N SER A 7 14.92 -5.42 -8.04
CA SER A 7 14.39 -6.69 -7.57
C SER A 7 15.45 -7.52 -6.84
N SER A 8 16.71 -7.42 -7.25
CA SER A 8 17.79 -8.16 -6.61
C SER A 8 18.10 -7.65 -5.20
N ASP A 9 17.62 -6.46 -4.85
CA ASP A 9 17.87 -5.86 -3.53
C ASP A 9 16.70 -6.05 -2.56
N ILE A 10 15.63 -6.70 -3.00
CA ILE A 10 14.48 -6.96 -2.15
C ILE A 10 14.84 -8.05 -1.14
N LYS A 11 14.63 -7.76 0.14
CA LYS A 11 14.96 -8.70 1.21
C LYS A 11 13.70 -9.40 1.73
N PRO A 12 13.85 -10.60 2.32
CA PRO A 12 12.68 -11.34 2.82
C PRO A 12 12.25 -10.82 4.19
N LEU A 13 11.41 -9.80 4.19
CA LEU A 13 10.93 -9.16 5.42
C LEU A 13 9.52 -9.58 5.79
N ALA A 14 8.66 -9.83 4.80
CA ALA A 14 7.25 -10.18 5.02
C ALA A 14 6.77 -11.04 3.86
N GLU A 15 7.41 -12.19 3.69
CA GLU A 15 7.14 -13.07 2.55
C GLU A 15 5.88 -13.88 2.77
N GLY A 16 5.27 -14.31 1.66
CA GLY A 16 4.16 -15.25 1.71
C GLY A 16 2.81 -14.63 1.96
N LEU A 17 2.71 -13.31 1.93
CA LEU A 17 1.44 -12.63 2.22
C LEU A 17 0.65 -12.31 0.96
N GLY A 18 1.22 -12.54 -0.22
CA GLY A 18 0.51 -12.35 -1.47
C GLY A 18 0.84 -11.04 -2.13
N ALA A 19 0.01 -10.70 -3.12
CA ALA A 19 0.20 -9.50 -3.92
C ALA A 19 -0.59 -8.32 -3.35
N CYS A 20 -0.26 -7.15 -3.83
CA CYS A 20 -0.91 -5.90 -3.41
C CYS A 20 -0.83 -4.92 -4.56
N LEU A 21 -1.49 -3.78 -4.39
CA LEU A 21 -1.36 -2.66 -5.31
C LEU A 21 -0.65 -1.53 -4.59
N ALA A 22 0.25 -0.87 -5.29
CA ALA A 22 0.97 0.28 -4.73
C ALA A 22 1.19 1.31 -5.82
N THR A 23 1.16 2.58 -5.44
CA THR A 23 1.34 3.67 -6.40
C THR A 23 2.82 3.87 -6.72
N ASP A 24 3.06 4.49 -7.88
CA ASP A 24 4.42 4.83 -8.30
C ASP A 24 5.09 5.80 -7.35
N ALA A 25 4.32 6.59 -6.61
CA ALA A 25 4.90 7.47 -5.60
C ALA A 25 5.75 6.67 -4.62
N ILE A 26 5.36 5.44 -4.33
CA ILE A 26 6.15 4.57 -3.44
C ILE A 26 7.23 3.86 -4.23
N THR A 27 6.84 3.11 -5.27
CA THR A 27 7.76 2.15 -5.88
C THR A 27 8.75 2.79 -6.84
N VAL A 28 8.39 3.89 -7.47
CA VAL A 28 9.26 4.59 -8.41
C VAL A 28 9.96 5.76 -7.75
N GLU A 29 9.23 6.54 -6.95
CA GLU A 29 9.81 7.71 -6.31
C GLU A 29 10.44 7.42 -4.96
N GLY A 30 10.17 6.26 -4.38
CA GLY A 30 10.80 5.85 -3.13
C GLY A 30 10.16 6.43 -1.88
N ARG A 31 8.94 6.95 -1.97
CA ARG A 31 8.28 7.53 -0.80
C ARG A 31 7.83 6.44 0.15
N LYS A 32 7.68 6.79 1.42
CA LYS A 32 7.13 5.89 2.42
C LYS A 32 5.64 5.73 2.25
N VAL A 33 5.08 4.71 2.89
CA VAL A 33 3.62 4.51 2.91
C VAL A 33 3.02 5.50 3.89
N GLY A 34 2.08 6.30 3.41
CA GLY A 34 1.38 7.26 4.26
C GLY A 34 -0.07 6.88 4.51
N HIS A 35 -0.62 6.01 3.67
CA HIS A 35 -2.00 5.54 3.79
C HIS A 35 -2.07 4.13 3.22
N MET A 36 -2.78 3.24 3.90
CA MET A 36 -2.95 1.87 3.42
C MET A 36 -4.30 1.35 3.89
N TYR A 37 -4.92 0.49 3.08
CA TYR A 37 -6.16 -0.17 3.47
C TYR A 37 -6.23 -1.54 2.83
N ARG A 38 -7.07 -2.40 3.41
CA ARG A 38 -7.22 -3.77 2.93
C ARG A 38 -8.67 -4.00 2.52
N GLU A 39 -8.88 -4.27 1.25
CA GLU A 39 -10.21 -4.54 0.69
C GLU A 39 -10.31 -5.97 0.21
N GLU A 40 -11.47 -6.35 -0.26
CA GLU A 40 -11.66 -7.68 -0.82
C GLU A 40 -10.71 -7.90 -1.98
N PRO A 41 -10.10 -9.08 -2.08
CA PRO A 41 -9.17 -9.36 -3.18
C PRO A 41 -9.84 -9.28 -4.55
N PHE A 42 -9.07 -8.83 -5.54
CA PHE A 42 -9.53 -8.78 -6.93
C PHE A 42 -9.18 -10.05 -7.70
N PHE A 43 -8.20 -10.82 -7.23
CA PHE A 43 -7.71 -12.03 -7.91
C PHE A 43 -7.13 -12.97 -6.85
N PRO A 44 -6.88 -14.24 -7.21
CA PRO A 44 -6.56 -15.25 -6.17
C PRO A 44 -5.37 -14.95 -5.28
N GLU A 45 -4.30 -14.37 -5.82
CA GLU A 45 -3.10 -14.10 -5.03
C GLU A 45 -3.14 -12.75 -4.33
N ASP A 46 -4.18 -11.98 -4.55
CA ASP A 46 -4.27 -10.62 -4.03
C ASP A 46 -4.53 -10.64 -2.53
N SER A 47 -3.68 -9.97 -1.76
CA SER A 47 -3.87 -9.84 -0.32
C SER A 47 -4.99 -8.86 0.02
N GLY A 48 -5.37 -8.00 -0.91
CA GLY A 48 -6.31 -6.92 -0.66
C GLY A 48 -5.66 -5.63 -0.21
N TRP A 49 -4.36 -5.63 0.12
CA TRP A 49 -3.69 -4.42 0.57
C TRP A 49 -3.47 -3.44 -0.58
N ARG A 50 -3.70 -2.15 -0.27
CA ARG A 50 -3.52 -1.03 -1.20
C ARG A 50 -2.66 0.00 -0.49
N PHE A 51 -1.57 0.40 -1.10
CA PHE A 51 -0.57 1.26 -0.47
C PHE A 51 -0.42 2.57 -1.24
N TYR A 52 -0.51 3.68 -0.53
CA TYR A 52 -0.36 5.02 -1.07
C TYR A 52 0.66 5.78 -0.23
N SER A 53 1.34 6.75 -0.84
CA SER A 53 2.26 7.59 -0.08
C SER A 53 1.52 8.63 0.75
N GLY A 54 0.29 8.92 0.37
CA GLY A 54 -0.49 9.98 1.00
C GLY A 54 -0.36 11.32 0.30
N THR A 55 0.49 11.39 -0.73
CA THR A 55 0.67 12.63 -1.50
C THR A 55 -0.09 12.62 -2.82
N GLU A 56 -0.70 11.51 -3.18
CA GLU A 56 -1.37 11.37 -4.47
C GLU A 56 -2.63 12.24 -4.50
N SER A 57 -2.82 12.94 -5.61
CA SER A 57 -4.10 13.58 -5.88
C SER A 57 -5.10 12.50 -6.30
N GLN A 58 -6.37 12.83 -6.26
CA GLN A 58 -7.40 11.89 -6.71
C GLN A 58 -7.18 11.54 -8.18
N GLU A 59 -6.83 12.52 -8.98
CA GLU A 59 -6.57 12.29 -10.40
C GLU A 59 -5.42 11.32 -10.62
N TYR A 60 -4.35 11.48 -9.84
CA TYR A 60 -3.19 10.60 -9.92
C TYR A 60 -3.59 9.18 -9.52
N ALA A 61 -4.31 9.05 -8.42
CA ALA A 61 -4.69 7.73 -7.89
C ALA A 61 -5.67 7.01 -8.82
N ASP A 62 -6.48 7.76 -9.55
CA ASP A 62 -7.47 7.18 -10.46
C ASP A 62 -6.85 6.67 -11.76
N ASP A 63 -5.62 7.05 -12.07
CA ASP A 63 -4.97 6.64 -13.30
C ASP A 63 -4.25 5.29 -13.08
N PRO A 64 -4.74 4.21 -13.69
CA PRO A 64 -4.12 2.90 -13.47
C PRO A 64 -2.65 2.84 -13.88
N ALA A 65 -2.20 3.76 -14.74
CA ALA A 65 -0.79 3.79 -15.14
C ALA A 65 0.13 4.16 -13.98
N ASN A 66 -0.42 4.73 -12.90
CA ASN A 66 0.35 5.14 -11.73
C ASN A 66 0.37 4.09 -10.62
N THR A 67 -0.09 2.88 -10.91
CA THR A 67 -0.19 1.81 -9.92
C THR A 67 0.37 0.53 -10.51
N THR A 68 1.02 -0.27 -9.69
CA THR A 68 1.50 -1.59 -10.13
C THR A 68 1.14 -2.63 -9.09
N ILE A 69 1.07 -3.89 -9.56
CA ILE A 69 0.91 -5.04 -8.68
C ILE A 69 2.29 -5.43 -8.18
N ASN A 70 2.41 -5.61 -6.88
CA ASN A 70 3.67 -5.98 -6.25
C ASN A 70 3.41 -7.07 -5.22
N ASP A 71 4.46 -7.79 -4.83
CA ASP A 71 4.39 -8.63 -3.65
C ASP A 71 4.34 -7.72 -2.42
N VAL A 72 3.57 -8.11 -1.39
CA VAL A 72 3.51 -7.32 -0.16
C VAL A 72 4.93 -7.16 0.42
N ASN A 73 5.75 -8.20 0.32
CA ASN A 73 7.13 -8.12 0.79
C ASN A 73 7.91 -7.00 0.12
N THR A 74 7.65 -6.74 -1.16
CA THR A 74 8.32 -5.65 -1.86
C THR A 74 8.03 -4.32 -1.18
N ILE A 75 6.76 -4.08 -0.83
CA ILE A 75 6.40 -2.81 -0.20
C ILE A 75 6.97 -2.72 1.21
N ALA A 76 7.07 -3.86 1.92
CA ALA A 76 7.72 -3.87 3.23
C ALA A 76 9.18 -3.42 3.14
N ASN A 77 9.83 -3.64 1.98
CA ASN A 77 11.19 -3.14 1.77
C ASN A 77 11.24 -1.63 1.61
N TYR A 78 10.19 -1.04 1.05
CA TYR A 78 10.11 0.43 0.96
C TYR A 78 9.78 1.05 2.30
N ASP A 79 8.99 0.37 3.12
CA ASP A 79 8.59 0.92 4.43
C ASP A 79 8.31 -0.21 5.41
N PRO A 80 9.33 -0.63 6.17
CA PRO A 80 9.13 -1.72 7.13
C PRO A 80 8.12 -1.43 8.23
N ALA A 81 7.74 -0.17 8.43
CA ALA A 81 6.76 0.16 9.47
C ALA A 81 5.38 -0.43 9.19
N ILE A 82 5.12 -0.88 7.94
CA ILE A 82 3.84 -1.51 7.64
C ILE A 82 3.74 -2.93 8.20
N ILE A 83 4.87 -3.56 8.48
CA ILE A 83 4.90 -5.00 8.81
C ILE A 83 3.97 -5.36 9.97
N PRO A 84 3.98 -4.64 11.11
CA PRO A 84 3.09 -5.01 12.21
C PRO A 84 1.61 -4.92 11.88
N LEU A 85 1.24 -4.26 10.78
CA LEU A 85 -0.16 -4.04 10.42
C LEU A 85 -0.68 -5.03 9.39
N LEU A 86 0.20 -5.84 8.80
CA LEU A 86 -0.14 -6.62 7.60
C LEU A 86 -1.12 -7.75 7.86
N GLU A 87 -1.28 -8.18 9.11
CA GLU A 87 -2.23 -9.23 9.43
C GLU A 87 -3.59 -8.69 9.87
N SER A 88 -3.77 -7.37 9.79
CA SER A 88 -5.06 -6.77 10.10
C SER A 88 -6.12 -7.28 9.11
N PRO A 89 -7.37 -7.41 9.54
CA PRO A 89 -8.40 -8.01 8.68
C PRO A 89 -8.81 -7.11 7.52
N ILE A 90 -9.48 -7.71 6.55
CA ILE A 90 -10.11 -6.98 5.46
C ILE A 90 -11.03 -5.93 6.07
N GLY A 91 -10.99 -4.72 5.54
CA GLY A 91 -11.74 -3.59 6.09
C GLY A 91 -10.91 -2.69 6.97
N SER A 92 -9.65 -3.05 7.23
CA SER A 92 -8.75 -2.19 8.01
C SER A 92 -8.17 -1.09 7.16
N ALA A 93 -7.93 0.07 7.76
CA ALA A 93 -7.27 1.19 7.10
C ALA A 93 -6.41 1.92 8.13
N PHE A 94 -5.26 2.39 7.67
CA PHE A 94 -4.31 3.09 8.52
C PHE A 94 -3.73 4.28 7.76
N ALA A 95 -3.42 5.35 8.50
CA ALA A 95 -2.76 6.51 7.91
C ALA A 95 -1.78 7.07 8.92
N ARG A 96 -0.72 7.69 8.40
CA ARG A 96 0.25 8.36 9.28
C ARG A 96 -0.33 9.68 9.71
N ARG A 97 -0.19 9.97 10.99
CA ARG A 97 -0.72 11.18 11.60
C ARG A 97 0.27 11.75 12.61
N GLY A 98 0.10 13.03 12.88
CA GLY A 98 0.81 13.70 13.95
C GLY A 98 2.23 14.06 13.62
N LEU A 99 2.90 14.65 14.61
CA LEU A 99 4.25 15.15 14.45
C LEU A 99 5.23 14.05 14.09
N PHE A 100 5.06 12.87 14.66
CA PHE A 100 5.99 11.77 14.46
C PHE A 100 5.58 10.84 13.32
N ARG A 101 4.51 11.18 12.60
CA ARG A 101 4.06 10.43 11.43
C ARG A 101 3.88 8.95 11.73
N LYS A 102 3.20 8.65 12.81
CA LYS A 102 2.91 7.26 13.18
C LYS A 102 1.61 6.80 12.56
N PHE A 103 1.52 5.51 12.27
CA PHE A 103 0.29 4.93 11.75
C PHE A 103 -0.77 4.88 12.84
N VAL A 104 -1.98 5.29 12.48
CA VAL A 104 -3.16 5.13 13.35
C VAL A 104 -4.27 4.56 12.48
N ALA A 105 -5.18 3.82 13.13
CA ALA A 105 -6.34 3.30 12.43
C ALA A 105 -7.26 4.45 12.02
N VAL A 106 -7.76 4.38 10.80
CA VAL A 106 -8.68 5.37 10.27
C VAL A 106 -9.87 4.64 9.65
N PRO A 107 -10.98 5.33 9.39
CA PRO A 107 -12.13 4.67 8.76
C PRO A 107 -11.76 4.12 7.39
N PHE A 108 -12.32 2.95 7.08
CA PHE A 108 -12.17 2.35 5.77
C PHE A 108 -13.17 3.02 4.83
N GLU A 109 -12.68 3.64 3.77
CA GLU A 109 -13.53 4.47 2.91
C GLU A 109 -13.69 3.94 1.51
N ALA A 110 -13.28 2.70 1.24
CA ALA A 110 -13.37 2.15 -0.10
C ALA A 110 -14.80 2.10 -0.60
N ASP A 111 -15.78 2.04 0.32
CA ASP A 111 -17.18 1.97 -0.07
C ASP A 111 -17.83 3.31 -0.18
N ALA A 112 -17.15 4.38 0.12
CA ALA A 112 -17.78 5.68 0.21
C ALA A 112 -18.43 6.08 -1.11
N GLU A 113 -17.78 5.78 -2.20
CA GLU A 113 -18.31 6.18 -3.49
C GLU A 113 -19.45 5.33 -3.94
N GLU A 114 -19.70 4.21 -3.29
CA GLU A 114 -20.80 3.33 -3.67
C GLU A 114 -22.05 3.59 -2.88
N GLY A 115 -21.96 4.39 -1.89
CA GLY A 115 -23.04 4.58 -0.96
C GLY A 115 -24.16 5.38 -1.52
N GLU A 116 -24.00 5.83 -2.73
CA GLU A 116 -25.03 6.63 -3.25
C GLU A 116 -26.01 5.95 -4.05
#